data_8e44d8dfed89b0e41c11ca25e28147d2
#
_entry.id   8e44d8dfed89b0e41c11ca25e28147d2
#
_cell.length_a   1.000
_cell.length_b   1.000
_cell.length_c   1.000
_cell.angle_alpha   90.00
_cell.angle_beta   90.00
_cell.angle_gamma   90.00
#
_symmetry.space_group_name_H-M   'P 1'
#
loop_
_entity.id
_entity.type
_entity.pdbx_description
1 polymer ?
#
loop_
_entity_poly.entity_id
_entity_poly.type
_entity_poly.pdbx_seq_one_letter_code
_entity_poly.pdbx_strand_id
1 'polypeptide(L)'
;PVISLTLGAGAVTPIELASAYSSFATNGKLAPPYLIEKIEDSTGQLLYKHIISTRTSIPDPAAAAAVRKTLEVAAQFGTGTRAVLNDRPIAGKTGTHQGFREAWFIGFIPQYTSSVWIGFAEEQLPLTDVQINGELIKNVSGGRVPAPIWKEFMEEVVKDLPIENWPEDPLDIERYYEIPKIEIPELVGLNVLDAEEIAFSGYILPTINLVDSEEAPGLVLKQNVLNCDRDGNGNQDVTEASENSSNEDDDCIGVEMPEGTEVILEVSGKK
;
A
#
# COMPACT_ATOMS: atom_id res chain seq x y z
N PRO A 1 -0.48 -1.80 25.78
CA PRO A 1 -0.74 -1.56 24.36
C PRO A 1 -1.64 -0.35 24.21
N VAL A 2 -1.22 0.61 23.38
CA VAL A 2 -2.04 1.79 23.06
C VAL A 2 -2.61 1.61 21.64
N ILE A 3 -3.83 2.06 21.40
CA ILE A 3 -4.53 1.91 20.11
C ILE A 3 -3.70 2.56 18.97
N SER A 4 -3.01 3.67 19.27
CA SER A 4 -2.14 4.37 18.32
C SER A 4 -0.88 3.61 17.91
N LEU A 5 -0.59 2.44 18.50
CA LEU A 5 0.55 1.60 18.10
C LEU A 5 0.44 1.16 16.64
N THR A 6 -0.77 0.89 16.16
CA THR A 6 -1.03 0.53 14.76
C THR A 6 -0.70 1.66 13.78
N LEU A 7 -0.68 2.89 14.27
CA LEU A 7 -0.29 4.09 13.52
C LEU A 7 1.18 4.48 13.70
N GLY A 8 1.98 3.63 14.35
CA GLY A 8 3.41 3.86 14.53
C GLY A 8 3.79 4.77 15.70
N ALA A 9 2.97 4.86 16.74
CA ALA A 9 3.26 5.70 17.92
C ALA A 9 4.35 5.13 18.86
N GLY A 10 4.92 3.97 18.56
CA GLY A 10 6.01 3.37 19.34
C GLY A 10 7.37 3.90 18.91
N ALA A 11 8.23 4.25 19.87
CA ALA A 11 9.64 4.57 19.57
C ALA A 11 10.39 3.28 19.19
N VAL A 12 11.14 3.34 18.10
CA VAL A 12 11.97 2.25 17.57
C VAL A 12 13.29 2.81 17.07
N THR A 13 14.33 1.99 17.08
CA THR A 13 15.60 2.33 16.45
C THR A 13 15.59 1.95 14.96
N PRO A 14 16.43 2.61 14.13
CA PRO A 14 16.56 2.25 12.72
C PRO A 14 16.91 0.78 12.48
N ILE A 15 17.77 0.19 13.31
CA ILE A 15 18.18 -1.22 13.17
C ILE A 15 17.03 -2.18 13.54
N GLU A 16 16.23 -1.86 14.56
CA GLU A 16 15.07 -2.67 14.92
C GLU A 16 14.03 -2.65 13.80
N LEU A 17 13.80 -1.48 13.21
CA LEU A 17 12.83 -1.34 12.12
C LEU A 17 13.32 -2.05 10.85
N ALA A 18 14.59 -1.89 10.46
CA ALA A 18 15.17 -2.62 9.35
C ALA A 18 15.11 -4.15 9.58
N SER A 19 15.43 -4.60 10.79
CA SER A 19 15.33 -6.00 11.16
C SER A 19 13.90 -6.53 11.05
N ALA A 20 12.90 -5.78 11.55
CA ALA A 20 11.50 -6.19 11.45
C ALA A 20 11.05 -6.31 9.99
N TYR A 21 11.38 -5.33 9.14
CA TYR A 21 11.02 -5.34 7.72
C TYR A 21 11.73 -6.44 6.92
N SER A 22 12.91 -6.91 7.34
CA SER A 22 13.57 -8.04 6.68
C SER A 22 12.75 -9.32 6.73
N SER A 23 11.82 -9.46 7.69
CA SER A 23 10.91 -10.60 7.76
C SER A 23 9.92 -10.66 6.59
N PHE A 24 9.56 -9.52 5.99
CA PHE A 24 8.72 -9.51 4.78
C PHE A 24 9.48 -9.97 3.54
N ALA A 25 10.78 -9.68 3.44
CA ALA A 25 11.62 -10.17 2.35
C ALA A 25 11.78 -11.70 2.35
N THR A 26 11.55 -12.36 3.48
CA THR A 26 11.84 -13.78 3.72
C THR A 26 10.59 -14.60 4.05
N ASN A 27 9.40 -14.13 3.66
CA ASN A 27 8.12 -14.77 3.95
C ASN A 27 7.96 -15.12 5.45
N GLY A 28 8.27 -14.16 6.34
CA GLY A 28 8.02 -14.25 7.77
C GLY A 28 9.17 -14.77 8.62
N LYS A 29 10.34 -15.07 8.06
CA LYS A 29 11.52 -15.48 8.83
C LYS A 29 12.36 -14.26 9.21
N LEU A 30 12.96 -14.30 10.39
CA LEU A 30 13.81 -13.25 10.93
C LEU A 30 15.12 -13.84 11.46
N ALA A 31 16.24 -13.28 11.03
CA ALA A 31 17.53 -13.46 11.68
C ALA A 31 17.83 -12.22 12.55
N PRO A 32 18.10 -12.37 13.84
CA PRO A 32 18.49 -11.23 14.68
C PRO A 32 19.76 -10.56 14.13
N PRO A 33 19.84 -9.22 14.13
CA PRO A 33 21.04 -8.52 13.69
C PRO A 33 22.20 -8.78 14.63
N TYR A 34 23.40 -8.88 14.08
CA TYR A 34 24.66 -9.04 14.82
C TYR A 34 25.75 -8.16 14.21
N LEU A 35 26.76 -7.79 15.01
CA LEU A 35 27.85 -6.92 14.57
C LEU A 35 29.14 -7.67 14.30
N ILE A 36 29.38 -8.79 15.00
CA ILE A 36 30.62 -9.54 14.91
C ILE A 36 30.34 -10.88 14.25
N GLU A 37 30.83 -11.04 13.02
CA GLU A 37 30.69 -12.29 12.28
C GLU A 37 31.72 -13.34 12.76
N LYS A 38 33.00 -12.95 12.87
CA LYS A 38 34.08 -13.81 13.35
C LYS A 38 35.15 -13.03 14.08
N ILE A 39 35.89 -13.71 14.94
CA ILE A 39 37.09 -13.22 15.59
C ILE A 39 38.20 -14.24 15.34
N GLU A 40 39.33 -13.79 14.84
CA GLU A 40 40.51 -14.58 14.59
C GLU A 40 41.68 -13.97 15.39
N ASP A 41 42.60 -14.81 15.84
CA ASP A 41 43.86 -14.34 16.47
C ASP A 41 44.88 -13.90 15.42
N SER A 42 46.07 -13.44 15.86
CA SER A 42 47.17 -12.99 14.99
C SER A 42 47.75 -14.08 14.10
N THR A 43 47.46 -15.35 14.37
CA THR A 43 47.89 -16.51 13.58
C THR A 43 46.83 -16.98 12.58
N GLY A 44 45.64 -16.37 12.59
CA GLY A 44 44.49 -16.76 11.76
C GLY A 44 43.64 -17.88 12.37
N GLN A 45 43.92 -18.25 13.64
CA GLN A 45 43.07 -19.23 14.33
C GLN A 45 41.70 -18.60 14.68
N LEU A 46 40.62 -19.30 14.28
CA LEU A 46 39.29 -18.88 14.59
C LEU A 46 38.98 -18.99 16.08
N LEU A 47 38.70 -17.87 16.73
CA LEU A 47 38.34 -17.78 18.16
C LEU A 47 36.83 -17.74 18.36
N TYR A 48 36.09 -17.10 17.41
CA TYR A 48 34.63 -16.98 17.45
C TYR A 48 34.10 -16.94 16.03
N LYS A 49 32.95 -17.58 15.81
CA LYS A 49 32.11 -17.40 14.61
C LYS A 49 30.65 -17.30 15.04
N HIS A 50 29.99 -16.26 14.57
CA HIS A 50 28.54 -16.14 14.78
C HIS A 50 27.80 -17.26 14.06
N ILE A 51 26.87 -17.91 14.74
CA ILE A 51 25.99 -18.91 14.17
C ILE A 51 24.65 -18.24 13.84
N ILE A 52 24.40 -18.06 12.56
CA ILE A 52 23.13 -17.48 12.12
C ILE A 52 21.99 -18.42 12.50
N SER A 53 21.07 -17.93 13.29
CA SER A 53 19.81 -18.62 13.59
C SER A 53 18.63 -17.81 13.10
N THR A 54 17.69 -18.44 12.45
CA THR A 54 16.44 -17.81 12.02
C THR A 54 15.30 -18.27 12.90
N ARG A 55 14.36 -17.38 13.16
CA ARG A 55 13.11 -17.69 13.84
C ARG A 55 11.93 -17.26 12.98
N THR A 56 10.79 -17.89 13.16
CA THR A 56 9.53 -17.41 12.57
C THR A 56 9.07 -16.18 13.35
N SER A 57 9.05 -15.03 12.67
CA SER A 57 8.58 -13.75 13.19
C SER A 57 7.12 -13.52 12.85
N ILE A 58 6.74 -13.85 11.61
CA ILE A 58 5.36 -13.81 11.13
C ILE A 58 4.96 -15.26 10.90
N PRO A 59 4.02 -15.82 11.71
CA PRO A 59 3.64 -17.22 11.64
C PRO A 59 3.03 -17.65 10.31
N ASP A 60 2.40 -16.72 9.61
CA ASP A 60 1.76 -16.95 8.33
C ASP A 60 2.61 -16.39 7.18
N PRO A 61 3.27 -17.25 6.39
CA PRO A 61 4.08 -16.81 5.26
C PRO A 61 3.27 -16.08 4.18
N ALA A 62 1.99 -16.44 3.98
CA ALA A 62 1.13 -15.80 3.01
C ALA A 62 0.79 -14.35 3.43
N ALA A 63 0.55 -14.12 4.74
CA ALA A 63 0.39 -12.78 5.28
C ALA A 63 1.66 -11.93 5.07
N ALA A 64 2.85 -12.50 5.32
CA ALA A 64 4.11 -11.79 5.11
C ALA A 64 4.32 -11.40 3.64
N ALA A 65 4.03 -12.32 2.71
CA ALA A 65 4.12 -12.10 1.28
C ALA A 65 3.09 -11.05 0.80
N ALA A 66 1.86 -11.09 1.31
CA ALA A 66 0.82 -10.11 1.00
C ALA A 66 1.21 -8.69 1.42
N VAL A 67 1.77 -8.55 2.63
CA VAL A 67 2.32 -7.25 3.09
C VAL A 67 3.47 -6.81 2.20
N ARG A 68 4.39 -7.71 1.81
CA ARG A 68 5.47 -7.38 0.86
C ARG A 68 4.92 -6.80 -0.43
N LYS A 69 3.94 -7.46 -1.08
CA LYS A 69 3.32 -6.95 -2.31
C LYS A 69 2.68 -5.58 -2.13
N THR A 70 2.00 -5.36 -1.02
CA THR A 70 1.45 -4.03 -0.69
C THR A 70 2.57 -2.97 -0.57
N LEU A 71 3.71 -3.35 0.02
CA LEU A 71 4.88 -2.47 0.14
C LEU A 71 5.60 -2.25 -1.21
N GLU A 72 5.55 -3.20 -2.15
CA GLU A 72 6.00 -3.03 -3.53
C GLU A 72 5.16 -1.96 -4.24
N VAL A 73 3.83 -2.04 -4.14
CA VAL A 73 2.91 -1.03 -4.68
C VAL A 73 3.16 0.34 -4.04
N ALA A 74 3.35 0.40 -2.72
CA ALA A 74 3.64 1.65 -2.01
C ALA A 74 4.98 2.29 -2.44
N ALA A 75 5.97 1.48 -2.81
CA ALA A 75 7.24 1.95 -3.34
C ALA A 75 7.13 2.39 -4.81
N GLN A 76 6.38 1.64 -5.65
CA GLN A 76 6.30 1.90 -7.09
C GLN A 76 5.30 2.99 -7.48
N PHE A 77 4.16 3.06 -6.79
CA PHE A 77 3.04 3.93 -7.17
C PHE A 77 2.58 4.86 -6.04
N GLY A 78 3.07 4.64 -4.82
CA GLY A 78 2.69 5.42 -3.64
C GLY A 78 3.71 6.49 -3.28
N THR A 79 3.83 6.75 -1.97
CA THR A 79 4.72 7.79 -1.42
C THR A 79 6.21 7.45 -1.48
N GLY A 80 6.56 6.21 -1.85
CA GLY A 80 7.93 5.69 -1.93
C GLY A 80 8.59 5.77 -3.30
N THR A 81 7.95 6.32 -4.32
CA THR A 81 8.39 6.30 -5.73
C THR A 81 9.82 6.81 -5.96
N ARG A 82 10.31 7.70 -5.11
CA ARG A 82 11.69 8.22 -5.20
C ARG A 82 12.76 7.23 -4.73
N ALA A 83 12.37 6.09 -4.15
CA ALA A 83 13.30 5.03 -3.76
C ALA A 83 13.44 3.92 -4.83
N VAL A 84 12.66 3.96 -5.91
CA VAL A 84 12.65 2.91 -6.93
C VAL A 84 14.03 2.73 -7.55
N LEU A 85 14.51 1.48 -7.55
CA LEU A 85 15.69 1.02 -8.28
C LEU A 85 15.24 0.51 -9.65
N ASN A 86 15.99 0.88 -10.70
CA ASN A 86 15.54 0.65 -12.08
C ASN A 86 15.64 -0.82 -12.55
N ASP A 87 16.45 -1.62 -11.87
CA ASP A 87 16.87 -2.94 -12.34
C ASP A 87 16.37 -4.11 -11.49
N ARG A 88 15.81 -3.86 -10.32
CA ARG A 88 15.46 -4.90 -9.35
C ARG A 88 14.21 -4.61 -8.56
N PRO A 89 13.53 -5.65 -8.00
CA PRO A 89 12.36 -5.46 -7.18
C PRO A 89 12.71 -4.74 -5.87
N ILE A 90 11.81 -3.83 -5.46
CA ILE A 90 11.90 -3.09 -4.21
C ILE A 90 10.54 -3.08 -3.55
N ALA A 91 10.54 -3.20 -2.23
CA ALA A 91 9.39 -2.92 -1.38
C ALA A 91 9.79 -1.93 -0.29
N GLY A 92 8.87 -1.07 0.14
CA GLY A 92 9.22 -0.08 1.17
C GLY A 92 8.06 0.78 1.61
N LYS A 93 8.30 1.51 2.70
CA LYS A 93 7.31 2.40 3.32
C LYS A 93 7.95 3.68 3.81
N THR A 94 7.27 4.77 3.53
CA THR A 94 7.57 6.09 4.12
C THR A 94 6.93 6.24 5.48
N GLY A 95 7.61 6.94 6.39
CA GLY A 95 7.04 7.46 7.63
C GLY A 95 7.21 8.98 7.67
N THR A 96 6.18 9.68 8.13
CA THR A 96 6.24 11.12 8.34
C THR A 96 5.46 11.45 9.61
N HIS A 97 6.13 12.02 10.59
CA HIS A 97 5.50 12.44 11.83
C HIS A 97 4.58 13.64 11.59
N GLN A 98 3.43 13.69 12.28
CA GLN A 98 2.58 14.89 12.31
C GLN A 98 3.39 16.08 12.85
N GLY A 99 3.39 17.20 12.12
CA GLY A 99 4.23 18.36 12.44
C GLY A 99 5.67 18.23 11.95
N PHE A 100 5.98 17.27 11.09
CA PHE A 100 7.27 17.11 10.38
C PHE A 100 8.50 17.04 11.29
N ARG A 101 8.39 16.42 12.47
CA ARG A 101 9.50 16.30 13.43
C ARG A 101 10.45 15.17 13.09
N GLU A 102 9.96 14.16 12.38
CA GLU A 102 10.69 12.98 11.93
C GLU A 102 10.22 12.57 10.55
N ALA A 103 11.15 12.06 9.78
CA ALA A 103 10.88 11.48 8.47
C ALA A 103 11.64 10.17 8.32
N TRP A 104 10.98 9.14 7.81
CA TRP A 104 11.49 7.79 7.66
C TRP A 104 11.30 7.28 6.25
N PHE A 105 12.22 6.44 5.81
CA PHE A 105 11.99 5.49 4.75
C PHE A 105 12.64 4.17 5.13
N ILE A 106 11.86 3.10 5.05
CA ILE A 106 12.34 1.73 5.19
C ILE A 106 12.10 1.05 3.87
N GLY A 107 13.16 0.54 3.26
CA GLY A 107 13.09 -0.17 1.99
C GLY A 107 13.91 -1.44 2.04
N PHE A 108 13.51 -2.42 1.26
CA PHE A 108 14.21 -3.67 1.14
C PHE A 108 14.11 -4.23 -0.29
N ILE A 109 15.11 -5.00 -0.61
CA ILE A 109 15.21 -5.86 -1.78
C ILE A 109 15.37 -7.31 -1.29
N PRO A 110 15.38 -8.34 -2.13
CA PRO A 110 15.57 -9.72 -1.67
C PRO A 110 16.81 -9.92 -0.79
N GLN A 111 17.91 -9.21 -1.07
CA GLN A 111 19.21 -9.41 -0.39
C GLN A 111 19.44 -8.48 0.81
N TYR A 112 18.85 -7.28 0.82
CA TYR A 112 19.16 -6.23 1.80
C TYR A 112 17.93 -5.47 2.27
N THR A 113 17.96 -5.10 3.54
CA THR A 113 16.99 -4.16 4.14
C THR A 113 17.75 -2.99 4.75
N SER A 114 17.29 -1.79 4.48
CA SER A 114 17.88 -0.56 5.03
C SER A 114 16.79 0.39 5.49
N SER A 115 17.10 1.20 6.50
CA SER A 115 16.23 2.26 6.99
C SER A 115 16.98 3.59 7.03
N VAL A 116 16.30 4.66 6.63
CA VAL A 116 16.78 6.04 6.74
C VAL A 116 15.85 6.81 7.65
N TRP A 117 16.43 7.44 8.66
CA TRP A 117 15.73 8.33 9.58
C TRP A 117 16.34 9.72 9.53
N ILE A 118 15.51 10.73 9.55
CA ILE A 118 15.90 12.13 9.66
C ILE A 118 15.10 12.76 10.79
N GLY A 119 15.81 13.39 11.70
CA GLY A 119 15.24 14.04 12.88
C GLY A 119 16.33 14.68 13.73
N PHE A 120 15.94 15.30 14.82
CA PHE A 120 16.86 15.79 15.84
C PHE A 120 16.94 14.75 16.96
N ALA A 121 18.15 14.34 17.32
CA ALA A 121 18.38 13.26 18.29
C ALA A 121 17.93 13.62 19.72
N GLU A 122 18.04 14.89 20.09
CA GLU A 122 17.82 15.35 21.47
C GLU A 122 16.54 16.19 21.61
N GLU A 123 16.02 16.72 20.51
CA GLU A 123 14.87 17.62 20.51
C GLU A 123 13.89 17.26 19.38
N GLN A 124 12.61 17.41 19.66
CA GLN A 124 11.57 17.18 18.64
C GLN A 124 11.23 18.48 17.89
N LEU A 125 12.22 19.02 17.18
CA LEU A 125 12.01 20.22 16.36
C LEU A 125 11.39 19.88 15.00
N PRO A 126 10.51 20.74 14.46
CA PRO A 126 9.98 20.58 13.11
C PRO A 126 11.09 20.66 12.05
N LEU A 127 11.07 19.73 11.09
CA LEU A 127 11.93 19.73 9.91
C LEU A 127 11.24 20.55 8.79
N THR A 128 11.03 21.84 9.07
CA THR A 128 10.40 22.79 8.14
C THR A 128 11.42 23.84 7.71
N ASP A 129 11.30 24.31 6.46
CA ASP A 129 12.20 25.30 5.86
C ASP A 129 13.67 24.92 5.95
N VAL A 130 13.97 23.64 5.73
CA VAL A 130 15.33 23.07 5.81
C VAL A 130 16.01 23.22 4.47
N GLN A 131 17.28 23.67 4.47
CA GLN A 131 18.12 23.68 3.26
C GLN A 131 18.90 22.37 3.15
N ILE A 132 18.70 21.64 2.04
CA ILE A 132 19.43 20.42 1.73
C ILE A 132 20.02 20.57 0.32
N ASN A 133 21.34 20.47 0.19
CA ASN A 133 22.06 20.63 -1.09
C ASN A 133 21.68 21.93 -1.86
N GLY A 134 21.39 23.01 -1.14
CA GLY A 134 21.01 24.30 -1.73
C GLY A 134 19.53 24.44 -2.11
N GLU A 135 18.72 23.39 -1.95
CA GLU A 135 17.28 23.43 -2.13
C GLU A 135 16.56 23.68 -0.80
N LEU A 136 15.64 24.64 -0.78
CA LEU A 136 14.76 24.89 0.36
C LEU A 136 13.61 23.89 0.38
N ILE A 137 13.56 23.04 1.39
CA ILE A 137 12.50 22.06 1.62
C ILE A 137 11.58 22.56 2.72
N LYS A 138 10.38 22.96 2.34
CA LYS A 138 9.38 23.50 3.29
C LYS A 138 9.00 22.50 4.38
N ASN A 139 8.78 21.26 4.00
CA ASN A 139 8.37 20.18 4.89
C ASN A 139 9.11 18.90 4.50
N VAL A 140 9.91 18.37 5.40
CA VAL A 140 10.60 17.10 5.20
C VAL A 140 9.62 15.96 5.44
N SER A 141 9.42 15.12 4.41
CA SER A 141 8.62 13.90 4.49
C SER A 141 9.44 12.69 4.06
N GLY A 142 8.99 11.50 4.45
CA GLY A 142 9.69 10.25 4.16
C GLY A 142 9.95 10.01 2.67
N GLY A 143 9.00 10.37 1.80
CA GLY A 143 9.16 10.25 0.36
C GLY A 143 10.01 11.35 -0.28
N ARG A 144 10.17 12.51 0.40
CA ARG A 144 10.87 13.65 -0.19
C ARG A 144 12.38 13.63 0.08
N VAL A 145 12.80 13.20 1.27
CA VAL A 145 14.22 13.22 1.66
C VAL A 145 14.75 11.84 2.03
N PRO A 146 14.20 11.07 2.97
CA PRO A 146 14.70 9.72 3.27
C PRO A 146 14.69 8.75 2.10
N ALA A 147 13.65 8.75 1.27
CA ALA A 147 13.54 7.82 0.14
C ALA A 147 14.63 8.03 -0.93
N PRO A 148 14.95 9.25 -1.40
CA PRO A 148 16.09 9.50 -2.28
C PRO A 148 17.44 9.11 -1.66
N ILE A 149 17.66 9.40 -0.37
CA ILE A 149 18.91 9.02 0.34
C ILE A 149 19.02 7.49 0.36
N TRP A 150 17.94 6.79 0.67
CA TRP A 150 17.91 5.34 0.64
C TRP A 150 18.26 4.80 -0.75
N LYS A 151 17.70 5.40 -1.81
CA LYS A 151 17.97 5.01 -3.19
C LYS A 151 19.44 5.15 -3.53
N GLU A 152 20.02 6.33 -3.31
CA GLU A 152 21.44 6.62 -3.59
C GLU A 152 22.36 5.66 -2.85
N PHE A 153 22.09 5.39 -1.56
CA PHE A 153 22.82 4.41 -0.78
C PHE A 153 22.71 3.00 -1.36
N MET A 154 21.50 2.57 -1.70
CA MET A 154 21.26 1.21 -2.21
C MET A 154 21.85 1.01 -3.60
N GLU A 155 21.80 2.00 -4.49
CA GLU A 155 22.43 1.93 -5.82
C GLU A 155 23.92 1.62 -5.71
N GLU A 156 24.62 2.19 -4.73
CA GLU A 156 26.03 1.90 -4.49
C GLU A 156 26.23 0.50 -3.87
N VAL A 157 25.38 0.11 -2.91
CA VAL A 157 25.45 -1.21 -2.24
C VAL A 157 25.26 -2.35 -3.22
N VAL A 158 24.37 -2.19 -4.20
CA VAL A 158 23.94 -3.30 -5.08
C VAL A 158 24.61 -3.30 -6.46
N LYS A 159 25.45 -2.32 -6.78
CA LYS A 159 26.01 -2.15 -8.13
C LYS A 159 26.72 -3.38 -8.69
N ASP A 160 27.38 -4.16 -7.83
CA ASP A 160 28.13 -5.36 -8.20
C ASP A 160 27.42 -6.66 -7.82
N LEU A 161 26.16 -6.58 -7.38
CA LEU A 161 25.39 -7.73 -6.94
C LEU A 161 24.45 -8.24 -8.03
N PRO A 162 24.26 -9.56 -8.14
CA PRO A 162 23.27 -10.12 -9.03
C PRO A 162 21.87 -9.63 -8.67
N ILE A 163 21.01 -9.55 -9.69
CA ILE A 163 19.60 -9.28 -9.48
C ILE A 163 18.96 -10.56 -8.97
N GLU A 164 18.29 -10.45 -7.82
CA GLU A 164 17.50 -11.54 -7.25
C GLU A 164 16.01 -11.15 -7.23
N ASN A 165 15.16 -12.16 -7.29
CA ASN A 165 13.72 -12.03 -7.15
C ASN A 165 13.28 -12.38 -5.73
N TRP A 166 12.07 -11.98 -5.38
CA TRP A 166 11.45 -12.41 -4.14
C TRP A 166 11.32 -13.94 -4.07
N PRO A 167 11.29 -14.51 -2.85
CA PRO A 167 10.86 -15.90 -2.68
C PRO A 167 9.50 -16.13 -3.35
N GLU A 168 9.29 -17.35 -3.82
CA GLU A 168 7.99 -17.76 -4.34
C GLU A 168 6.87 -17.45 -3.34
N ASP A 169 5.76 -16.92 -3.87
CA ASP A 169 4.60 -16.65 -3.04
C ASP A 169 3.96 -17.97 -2.57
N PRO A 170 3.53 -18.04 -1.31
CA PRO A 170 2.75 -19.17 -0.82
C PRO A 170 1.47 -19.36 -1.64
N LEU A 171 1.08 -20.62 -1.89
CA LEU A 171 -0.07 -20.98 -2.74
C LEU A 171 -1.41 -20.36 -2.26
N ASP A 172 -1.53 -20.07 -0.99
CA ASP A 172 -2.73 -19.52 -0.37
C ASP A 172 -2.67 -18.00 -0.15
N ILE A 173 -1.74 -17.32 -0.80
CA ILE A 173 -1.59 -15.86 -0.69
C ILE A 173 -2.84 -15.11 -1.16
N GLU A 174 -3.57 -15.66 -2.12
CA GLU A 174 -4.77 -15.06 -2.71
C GLU A 174 -5.83 -14.71 -1.67
N ARG A 175 -5.92 -15.45 -0.56
CA ARG A 175 -6.86 -15.16 0.54
C ARG A 175 -6.68 -13.76 1.17
N TYR A 176 -5.54 -13.11 0.95
CA TYR A 176 -5.28 -11.73 1.40
C TYR A 176 -5.60 -10.68 0.34
N TYR A 177 -5.99 -11.10 -0.86
CA TYR A 177 -6.41 -10.24 -1.97
C TYR A 177 -7.85 -10.47 -2.40
N GLU A 178 -8.54 -11.44 -1.78
CA GLU A 178 -9.98 -11.55 -1.98
C GLU A 178 -10.63 -10.27 -1.44
N ILE A 179 -11.02 -9.43 -2.38
CA ILE A 179 -11.89 -8.29 -2.06
C ILE A 179 -13.22 -8.91 -1.66
N PRO A 180 -13.74 -8.61 -0.44
CA PRO A 180 -15.05 -9.09 -0.05
C PRO A 180 -16.07 -8.78 -1.15
N LYS A 181 -16.87 -9.75 -1.49
CA LYS A 181 -17.98 -9.54 -2.41
C LYS A 181 -19.18 -9.02 -1.63
N ILE A 182 -19.82 -8.06 -2.20
CA ILE A 182 -21.01 -7.40 -1.65
C ILE A 182 -22.16 -7.55 -2.63
N GLU A 183 -23.36 -7.70 -2.13
CA GLU A 183 -24.55 -7.67 -2.94
C GLU A 183 -24.92 -6.21 -3.27
N ILE A 184 -25.10 -5.90 -4.55
CA ILE A 184 -25.47 -4.56 -4.99
C ILE A 184 -26.95 -4.31 -4.67
N PRO A 185 -27.28 -3.37 -3.78
CA PRO A 185 -28.65 -3.05 -3.42
C PRO A 185 -29.37 -2.30 -4.54
N GLU A 186 -30.67 -2.40 -4.56
CA GLU A 186 -31.51 -1.53 -5.39
C GLU A 186 -31.62 -0.15 -4.76
N LEU A 187 -31.18 0.87 -5.48
CA LEU A 187 -31.15 2.27 -5.03
C LEU A 187 -32.15 3.15 -5.82
N VAL A 188 -32.69 2.64 -6.90
CA VAL A 188 -33.67 3.37 -7.72
C VAL A 188 -34.96 3.60 -6.92
N GLY A 189 -35.51 4.79 -7.03
CA GLY A 189 -36.69 5.21 -6.28
C GLY A 189 -36.45 5.72 -4.87
N LEU A 190 -35.19 5.66 -4.39
CA LEU A 190 -34.83 6.24 -3.10
C LEU A 190 -34.47 7.72 -3.22
N ASN A 191 -34.56 8.44 -2.12
CA ASN A 191 -33.93 9.75 -2.02
C ASN A 191 -32.40 9.59 -2.07
N VAL A 192 -31.72 10.52 -2.71
CA VAL A 192 -30.26 10.46 -2.90
C VAL A 192 -29.46 10.29 -1.60
N LEU A 193 -29.88 10.94 -0.52
CA LEU A 193 -29.20 10.82 0.78
C LEU A 193 -29.36 9.42 1.38
N ASP A 194 -30.55 8.84 1.27
CA ASP A 194 -30.81 7.47 1.72
C ASP A 194 -30.05 6.45 0.85
N ALA A 195 -30.00 6.70 -0.46
CA ALA A 195 -29.25 5.87 -1.40
C ALA A 195 -27.73 5.91 -1.13
N GLU A 196 -27.16 7.09 -0.85
CA GLU A 196 -25.77 7.24 -0.45
C GLU A 196 -25.47 6.50 0.87
N GLU A 197 -26.33 6.62 1.88
CA GLU A 197 -26.16 5.94 3.17
C GLU A 197 -26.17 4.41 3.00
N ILE A 198 -27.09 3.88 2.21
CA ILE A 198 -27.15 2.45 1.90
C ILE A 198 -25.92 2.01 1.11
N ALA A 199 -25.50 2.76 0.08
CA ALA A 199 -24.32 2.45 -0.71
C ALA A 199 -23.06 2.42 0.16
N PHE A 200 -22.79 3.45 0.95
CA PHE A 200 -21.63 3.50 1.82
C PHE A 200 -21.63 2.44 2.91
N SER A 201 -22.81 2.10 3.48
CA SER A 201 -22.90 1.02 4.46
C SER A 201 -22.60 -0.35 3.86
N GLY A 202 -22.86 -0.52 2.56
CA GLY A 202 -22.51 -1.70 1.76
C GLY A 202 -21.12 -1.63 1.11
N TYR A 203 -20.28 -0.64 1.44
CA TYR A 203 -18.95 -0.44 0.83
C TYR A 203 -18.97 -0.24 -0.68
N ILE A 204 -20.04 0.35 -1.21
CA ILE A 204 -20.21 0.76 -2.60
C ILE A 204 -19.80 2.23 -2.74
N LEU A 205 -19.21 2.59 -3.88
CA LEU A 205 -18.81 3.97 -4.18
C LEU A 205 -19.84 4.61 -5.14
N PRO A 206 -20.82 5.40 -4.63
CA PRO A 206 -21.79 6.04 -5.50
C PRO A 206 -21.20 7.29 -6.17
N THR A 207 -21.41 7.41 -7.46
CA THR A 207 -21.15 8.64 -8.23
C THR A 207 -22.48 9.21 -8.68
N ILE A 208 -22.79 10.47 -8.31
CA ILE A 208 -24.08 11.09 -8.56
C ILE A 208 -24.02 11.98 -9.80
N ASN A 209 -24.89 11.69 -10.76
CA ASN A 209 -25.14 12.51 -11.94
C ASN A 209 -26.52 13.15 -11.83
N LEU A 210 -26.58 14.48 -11.82
CA LEU A 210 -27.84 15.21 -11.83
C LEU A 210 -28.38 15.30 -13.26
N VAL A 211 -29.61 14.86 -13.44
CA VAL A 211 -30.32 14.90 -14.72
C VAL A 211 -31.60 15.73 -14.60
N ASP A 212 -31.97 16.43 -15.68
CA ASP A 212 -33.23 17.16 -15.73
C ASP A 212 -34.40 16.16 -15.82
N SER A 213 -35.35 16.23 -14.88
CA SER A 213 -36.50 15.33 -14.79
C SER A 213 -37.73 16.08 -14.26
N GLU A 214 -38.91 15.56 -14.57
CA GLU A 214 -40.20 15.99 -14.02
C GLU A 214 -40.45 15.44 -12.61
N GLU A 215 -39.65 14.43 -12.19
CA GLU A 215 -39.75 13.81 -10.88
C GLU A 215 -39.25 14.73 -9.75
N ALA A 216 -39.56 14.35 -8.51
CA ALA A 216 -39.18 15.10 -7.33
C ALA A 216 -37.64 15.25 -7.27
N PRO A 217 -37.10 16.46 -7.00
CA PRO A 217 -35.66 16.67 -6.88
C PRO A 217 -35.03 15.76 -5.83
N GLY A 218 -33.89 15.16 -6.16
CA GLY A 218 -33.15 14.26 -5.28
C GLY A 218 -33.63 12.80 -5.32
N LEU A 219 -34.55 12.43 -6.23
CA LEU A 219 -34.93 11.05 -6.43
C LEU A 219 -33.92 10.34 -7.35
N VAL A 220 -33.48 9.14 -6.99
CA VAL A 220 -32.66 8.28 -7.85
C VAL A 220 -33.53 7.68 -8.94
N LEU A 221 -33.24 8.05 -10.19
CA LEU A 221 -34.00 7.64 -11.36
C LEU A 221 -33.44 6.40 -12.04
N LYS A 222 -32.12 6.25 -12.00
CA LYS A 222 -31.41 5.15 -12.62
C LYS A 222 -30.16 4.80 -11.83
N GLN A 223 -29.78 3.55 -11.87
CA GLN A 223 -28.57 3.00 -11.25
C GLN A 223 -27.79 2.22 -12.31
N ASN A 224 -26.51 2.54 -12.50
CA ASN A 224 -25.60 1.83 -13.41
C ASN A 224 -24.40 1.30 -12.60
N VAL A 225 -24.20 0.00 -12.60
CA VAL A 225 -23.07 -0.65 -11.94
C VAL A 225 -21.91 -0.76 -12.92
N LEU A 226 -20.78 -0.13 -12.61
CA LEU A 226 -19.59 -0.20 -13.48
C LEU A 226 -18.91 -1.57 -13.35
N ASN A 227 -18.43 -2.07 -14.51
CA ASN A 227 -17.71 -3.35 -14.60
C ASN A 227 -18.54 -4.58 -14.20
N CYS A 228 -19.87 -4.52 -14.30
CA CYS A 228 -20.70 -5.68 -14.13
C CYS A 228 -20.61 -6.58 -15.37
N ASP A 229 -19.94 -7.71 -15.22
CA ASP A 229 -19.80 -8.72 -16.28
C ASP A 229 -20.83 -9.84 -16.07
N ARG A 230 -21.81 -9.92 -16.97
CA ARG A 230 -22.89 -10.92 -16.92
C ARG A 230 -22.40 -12.35 -17.16
N ASP A 231 -21.32 -12.52 -17.89
CA ASP A 231 -20.96 -13.82 -18.48
C ASP A 231 -19.93 -14.61 -17.69
N GLY A 232 -19.32 -14.00 -16.66
CA GLY A 232 -18.28 -14.65 -15.82
C GLY A 232 -17.02 -15.07 -16.58
N ASN A 233 -16.83 -14.59 -17.82
CA ASN A 233 -15.72 -14.99 -18.69
C ASN A 233 -14.54 -14.03 -18.71
N GLY A 234 -14.58 -12.93 -17.96
CA GLY A 234 -13.42 -12.06 -17.76
C GLY A 234 -12.85 -11.36 -19.00
N ASN A 235 -13.60 -11.26 -20.07
CA ASN A 235 -13.17 -10.59 -21.29
C ASN A 235 -13.62 -9.12 -21.25
N GLN A 236 -12.73 -8.24 -20.86
CA GLN A 236 -12.91 -6.79 -20.96
C GLN A 236 -12.77 -6.37 -22.43
N ASP A 237 -13.81 -6.47 -23.21
CA ASP A 237 -13.93 -5.69 -24.45
C ASP A 237 -14.55 -4.34 -24.11
N VAL A 238 -13.68 -3.37 -23.83
CA VAL A 238 -14.04 -1.94 -23.79
C VAL A 238 -14.25 -1.48 -25.23
N THR A 239 -15.37 -1.78 -25.81
CA THR A 239 -15.76 -1.19 -27.09
C THR A 239 -16.93 -0.24 -26.88
N GLU A 240 -16.59 1.03 -27.17
CA GLU A 240 -17.46 2.13 -27.57
C GLU A 240 -18.99 1.99 -27.29
N ALA A 241 -19.48 2.95 -26.49
CA ALA A 241 -20.88 3.21 -26.30
C ALA A 241 -21.66 3.14 -27.61
N SER A 242 -22.36 2.05 -27.86
CA SER A 242 -23.38 2.00 -28.89
C SER A 242 -24.65 2.65 -28.34
N GLU A 243 -24.99 3.82 -28.89
CA GLU A 243 -26.31 4.44 -28.79
C GLU A 243 -27.34 3.50 -29.43
N ASN A 244 -27.95 2.65 -28.65
CA ASN A 244 -29.25 2.03 -28.82
C ASN A 244 -29.37 0.68 -28.11
N SER A 245 -29.77 0.70 -26.85
CA SER A 245 -30.50 -0.42 -26.29
C SER A 245 -31.45 0.06 -25.20
N SER A 246 -32.70 -0.08 -25.49
CA SER A 246 -33.80 0.09 -24.58
C SER A 246 -33.85 -1.05 -23.54
N ASN A 247 -33.94 -0.69 -22.24
CA ASN A 247 -34.47 -1.51 -21.14
C ASN A 247 -33.71 -2.80 -20.74
N GLU A 248 -32.39 -2.76 -20.52
CA GLU A 248 -31.66 -3.91 -19.98
C GLU A 248 -30.68 -3.55 -18.84
N ASP A 249 -30.82 -2.39 -18.20
CA ASP A 249 -29.82 -1.85 -17.26
C ASP A 249 -30.00 -2.27 -15.79
N ASP A 250 -30.99 -3.12 -15.48
CA ASP A 250 -31.28 -3.55 -14.09
C ASP A 250 -30.55 -4.82 -13.63
N ASP A 251 -29.61 -5.33 -14.41
CA ASP A 251 -29.20 -6.73 -14.32
C ASP A 251 -28.10 -7.05 -13.30
N CYS A 252 -27.55 -6.04 -12.60
CA CYS A 252 -26.54 -6.27 -11.58
C CYS A 252 -27.02 -6.01 -10.14
N ILE A 253 -28.28 -5.71 -9.96
CA ILE A 253 -28.92 -5.62 -8.64
C ILE A 253 -29.05 -7.04 -8.06
N GLY A 254 -28.60 -7.21 -6.80
CA GLY A 254 -28.57 -8.52 -6.15
C GLY A 254 -27.43 -9.45 -6.60
N VAL A 255 -26.52 -8.95 -7.47
CA VAL A 255 -25.32 -9.69 -7.85
C VAL A 255 -24.18 -9.41 -6.88
N GLU A 256 -23.42 -10.44 -6.53
CA GLU A 256 -22.20 -10.28 -5.72
C GLU A 256 -21.08 -9.62 -6.52
N MET A 257 -20.69 -8.41 -6.12
CA MET A 257 -19.63 -7.63 -6.72
C MET A 257 -18.50 -7.37 -5.70
N PRO A 258 -17.26 -7.06 -6.16
CA PRO A 258 -16.18 -6.69 -5.26
C PRO A 258 -16.53 -5.46 -4.40
N GLU A 259 -16.10 -5.44 -3.14
CA GLU A 259 -16.16 -4.25 -2.28
C GLU A 259 -15.46 -3.08 -2.97
N GLY A 260 -16.04 -1.89 -2.90
CA GLY A 260 -15.55 -0.70 -3.60
C GLY A 260 -16.02 -0.61 -5.07
N THR A 261 -16.95 -1.45 -5.50
CA THR A 261 -17.60 -1.33 -6.82
C THR A 261 -18.22 0.07 -6.95
N GLU A 262 -17.94 0.73 -8.07
CA GLU A 262 -18.48 2.05 -8.37
C GLU A 262 -19.88 1.90 -9.00
N VAL A 263 -20.83 2.67 -8.48
CA VAL A 263 -22.20 2.75 -8.97
C VAL A 263 -22.54 4.18 -9.36
N ILE A 264 -22.94 4.39 -10.59
CA ILE A 264 -23.40 5.69 -11.08
C ILE A 264 -24.90 5.81 -10.85
N LEU A 265 -25.32 6.84 -10.10
CA LEU A 265 -26.72 7.18 -9.83
C LEU A 265 -27.13 8.40 -10.65
N GLU A 266 -28.12 8.24 -11.52
CA GLU A 266 -28.77 9.38 -12.16
C GLU A 266 -29.87 9.90 -11.22
N VAL A 267 -29.70 11.12 -10.75
CA VAL A 267 -30.57 11.74 -9.74
C VAL A 267 -31.31 12.91 -10.34
N SER A 268 -32.62 12.99 -10.09
CA SER A 268 -33.46 14.12 -10.52
C SER A 268 -32.93 15.45 -9.97
N GLY A 269 -32.52 16.34 -10.88
CA GLY A 269 -32.14 17.72 -10.59
C GLY A 269 -33.33 18.69 -10.57
N LYS A 270 -33.13 19.92 -10.15
CA LYS A 270 -34.10 21.01 -10.38
C LYS A 270 -33.98 21.51 -11.81
N LYS A 271 -35.12 21.67 -12.48
CA LYS A 271 -35.24 22.54 -13.66
C LYS A 271 -34.93 24.00 -13.28
#